data_cd5d178d12a3e4c7f1c045a7f5223dca
#
_entry.id   cd5d178d12a3e4c7f1c045a7f5223dca
#
_cell.length_a   1.000
_cell.length_b   1.000
_cell.length_c   1.000
_cell.angle_alpha   90.00
_cell.angle_beta   90.00
_cell.angle_gamma   90.00
#
_symmetry.space_group_name_H-M   'P 1'
#
loop_
_entity.id
_entity.type
_entity.pdbx_description
1 polymer ?
#
loop_
_entity_poly.entity_id
_entity_poly.type
_entity_poly.pdbx_seq_one_letter_code
_entity_poly.pdbx_strand_id
1 'polypeptide(L)'
;MKHNPLPLASLERRALGALMAAAALVALAAIPGTAAAQAWPDKPIKWVLSQPAGSGPDNVARLLGEGLARSLGQTIVIDNKPGGQNVIGAQAAAHSAPDGYTFYFATTAALATNGFLFKTLPYDAQRDFVPVAFIGKSPFAVLVRNDSPIASLQNLIARSKAVPGTLSIANEGPRSFGGIIARLVNARASAQANLVAYSSVGVAVQDVLGGHADAVVADLASTAQLVRQGRLRLLAVTTAKRIPAWPQVPALAETLPGFDMNGWFAVVAPTGTPQAVIARMHKEINALLADKEVADRILTIGPIVEPLATPDAVGVFLKDERKRWGDAATEIGLLPE
;
A
#
# COMPACT_ATOMS: atom_id res chain seq x y z
N MET A 1 9.91 4.22 -100.47
CA MET A 1 9.58 3.96 -99.09
C MET A 1 10.78 4.35 -98.24
N LYS A 2 10.64 5.47 -97.42
CA LYS A 2 11.74 5.92 -96.56
C LYS A 2 11.37 5.49 -95.13
N HIS A 3 12.14 4.51 -94.60
CA HIS A 3 12.11 4.18 -93.20
C HIS A 3 12.87 5.23 -92.42
N ASN A 4 12.18 5.90 -91.50
CA ASN A 4 12.79 6.83 -90.58
C ASN A 4 13.05 6.06 -89.27
N PRO A 5 14.32 5.90 -88.83
CA PRO A 5 14.57 5.24 -87.53
C PRO A 5 14.20 6.21 -86.34
N LEU A 6 13.45 5.78 -85.46
CA LEU A 6 13.17 6.51 -84.21
C LEU A 6 14.49 6.66 -83.40
N PRO A 7 14.73 7.84 -82.81
CA PRO A 7 15.99 8.09 -82.11
C PRO A 7 16.04 7.30 -80.78
N LEU A 8 17.00 6.39 -80.64
CA LEU A 8 17.33 5.58 -79.50
C LEU A 8 17.43 6.42 -78.16
N ALA A 9 17.84 7.69 -78.28
CA ALA A 9 17.98 8.62 -77.15
C ALA A 9 16.68 8.93 -76.36
N SER A 10 15.53 8.68 -76.99
CA SER A 10 14.24 8.91 -76.33
C SER A 10 13.81 7.75 -75.41
N LEU A 11 14.26 6.53 -75.72
CA LEU A 11 14.00 5.33 -74.92
C LEU A 11 14.86 5.28 -73.65
N GLU A 12 16.13 5.67 -73.77
CA GLU A 12 17.01 5.73 -72.57
C GLU A 12 16.60 6.80 -71.56
N ARG A 13 16.17 7.98 -72.05
CA ARG A 13 15.63 9.03 -71.12
C ARG A 13 14.34 8.62 -70.36
N ARG A 14 13.48 7.84 -71.05
CA ARG A 14 12.28 7.32 -70.44
C ARG A 14 12.58 6.20 -69.41
N ALA A 15 13.52 5.33 -69.68
CA ALA A 15 14.01 4.29 -68.81
C ALA A 15 14.67 4.89 -67.55
N LEU A 16 15.52 5.90 -67.71
CA LEU A 16 16.18 6.61 -66.61
C LEU A 16 15.17 7.33 -65.70
N GLY A 17 14.16 7.97 -66.30
CA GLY A 17 13.06 8.63 -65.55
C GLY A 17 12.21 7.65 -64.75
N ALA A 18 11.92 6.46 -65.30
CA ALA A 18 11.19 5.41 -64.62
C ALA A 18 11.99 4.81 -63.42
N LEU A 19 13.32 4.62 -63.62
CA LEU A 19 14.19 4.16 -62.53
C LEU A 19 14.28 5.17 -61.36
N MET A 20 14.43 6.47 -61.68
CA MET A 20 14.45 7.53 -60.66
C MET A 20 13.12 7.65 -59.92
N ALA A 21 12.01 7.51 -60.60
CA ALA A 21 10.65 7.51 -59.97
C ALA A 21 10.47 6.27 -59.08
N ALA A 22 10.92 5.10 -59.50
CA ALA A 22 10.89 3.87 -58.70
C ALA A 22 11.79 3.97 -57.45
N ALA A 23 12.99 4.55 -57.58
CA ALA A 23 13.91 4.79 -56.49
C ALA A 23 13.33 5.81 -55.47
N ALA A 24 12.65 6.85 -55.92
CA ALA A 24 11.99 7.84 -55.06
C ALA A 24 10.80 7.23 -54.33
N LEU A 25 10.02 6.32 -54.94
CA LEU A 25 8.94 5.60 -54.27
C LEU A 25 9.43 4.63 -53.21
N VAL A 26 10.57 3.93 -53.46
CA VAL A 26 11.20 3.05 -52.45
C VAL A 26 11.81 3.86 -51.28
N ALA A 27 12.39 5.03 -51.58
CA ALA A 27 12.93 5.92 -50.53
C ALA A 27 11.81 6.51 -49.65
N LEU A 28 10.61 6.79 -50.19
CA LEU A 28 9.45 7.25 -49.39
C LEU A 28 8.83 6.14 -48.52
N ALA A 29 8.93 4.87 -48.97
CA ALA A 29 8.46 3.71 -48.19
C ALA A 29 9.44 3.31 -47.08
N ALA A 30 10.69 3.76 -47.13
CA ALA A 30 11.73 3.49 -46.14
C ALA A 30 11.80 4.54 -44.99
N ILE A 31 10.91 5.52 -44.94
CA ILE A 31 10.82 6.39 -43.77
C ILE A 31 10.26 5.52 -42.66
N PRO A 32 11.06 5.13 -41.62
CA PRO A 32 10.51 4.46 -40.48
C PRO A 32 9.48 5.44 -39.86
N GLY A 33 8.21 5.10 -40.03
CA GLY A 33 7.17 5.81 -39.29
C GLY A 33 7.63 5.80 -37.82
N THR A 34 7.93 6.96 -37.26
CA THR A 34 8.07 7.08 -35.83
C THR A 34 6.75 6.56 -35.27
N ALA A 35 6.74 5.27 -34.88
CA ALA A 35 5.68 4.78 -34.05
C ALA A 35 5.66 5.73 -32.85
N ALA A 36 4.77 6.71 -32.88
CA ALA A 36 4.51 7.54 -31.71
C ALA A 36 4.21 6.52 -30.62
N ALA A 37 5.17 6.29 -29.73
CA ALA A 37 4.97 5.40 -28.58
C ALA A 37 3.69 5.91 -27.94
N GLN A 38 2.64 5.10 -28.01
CA GLN A 38 1.30 5.47 -27.55
C GLN A 38 1.48 5.95 -26.10
N ALA A 39 1.14 7.20 -25.83
CA ALA A 39 1.48 7.83 -24.57
C ALA A 39 0.78 7.05 -23.44
N TRP A 40 1.56 6.40 -22.58
CA TRP A 40 1.03 5.73 -21.42
C TRP A 40 0.40 6.75 -20.45
N PRO A 41 -0.79 6.46 -19.87
CA PRO A 41 -1.67 5.31 -20.11
C PRO A 41 -2.68 5.56 -21.24
N ASP A 42 -3.00 4.53 -22.03
CA ASP A 42 -4.02 4.56 -23.10
C ASP A 42 -5.26 3.72 -22.80
N LYS A 43 -5.26 2.99 -21.67
CA LYS A 43 -6.37 2.15 -21.19
C LYS A 43 -6.45 2.23 -19.65
N PRO A 44 -7.56 1.76 -19.05
CA PRO A 44 -7.72 1.75 -17.60
C PRO A 44 -6.57 1.03 -16.88
N ILE A 45 -6.16 1.59 -15.74
CA ILE A 45 -5.13 1.04 -14.85
C ILE A 45 -5.80 0.30 -13.70
N LYS A 46 -5.32 -0.89 -13.38
CA LYS A 46 -5.81 -1.70 -12.27
C LYS A 46 -4.93 -1.49 -11.03
N TRP A 47 -5.55 -1.20 -9.91
CA TRP A 47 -4.94 -1.27 -8.60
C TRP A 47 -5.49 -2.48 -7.85
N VAL A 48 -4.66 -3.51 -7.66
CA VAL A 48 -4.99 -4.67 -6.83
C VAL A 48 -4.86 -4.27 -5.37
N LEU A 49 -5.82 -4.65 -4.55
CA LEU A 49 -5.87 -4.37 -3.13
C LEU A 49 -6.25 -5.63 -2.35
N SER A 50 -5.49 -5.98 -1.31
CA SER A 50 -5.71 -7.20 -0.51
C SER A 50 -6.76 -7.04 0.60
N GLN A 51 -7.41 -5.90 0.71
CA GLN A 51 -8.43 -5.62 1.72
C GLN A 51 -9.82 -5.58 1.09
N PRO A 52 -10.88 -5.86 1.89
CA PRO A 52 -12.25 -5.78 1.39
C PRO A 52 -12.65 -4.34 1.05
N ALA A 53 -13.62 -4.20 0.16
CA ALA A 53 -14.22 -2.92 -0.16
C ALA A 53 -14.81 -2.25 1.10
N GLY A 54 -14.66 -0.93 1.20
CA GLY A 54 -15.11 -0.13 2.34
C GLY A 54 -14.16 -0.13 3.55
N SER A 55 -13.05 -0.88 3.50
CA SER A 55 -11.99 -0.82 4.53
C SER A 55 -11.22 0.50 4.44
N GLY A 56 -10.47 0.84 5.51
CA GLY A 56 -9.62 2.02 5.53
C GLY A 56 -8.65 2.11 4.33
N PRO A 57 -7.87 1.06 4.04
CA PRO A 57 -7.01 1.03 2.84
C PRO A 57 -7.78 1.19 1.52
N ASP A 58 -8.97 0.60 1.39
CA ASP A 58 -9.80 0.74 0.19
C ASP A 58 -10.27 2.19 -0.01
N ASN A 59 -10.68 2.85 1.07
CA ASN A 59 -11.09 4.26 1.04
C ASN A 59 -9.93 5.17 0.59
N VAL A 60 -8.70 4.93 1.06
CA VAL A 60 -7.51 5.67 0.62
C VAL A 60 -7.19 5.38 -0.85
N ALA A 61 -7.23 4.11 -1.27
CA ALA A 61 -6.96 3.72 -2.65
C ALA A 61 -7.97 4.35 -3.62
N ARG A 62 -9.26 4.40 -3.26
CA ARG A 62 -10.31 5.06 -4.09
C ARG A 62 -10.11 6.56 -4.16
N LEU A 63 -9.82 7.22 -3.03
CA LEU A 63 -9.53 8.65 -2.99
C LEU A 63 -8.37 9.02 -3.92
N LEU A 64 -7.26 8.28 -3.86
CA LEU A 64 -6.12 8.50 -4.75
C LEU A 64 -6.46 8.12 -6.20
N GLY A 65 -7.20 7.04 -6.41
CA GLY A 65 -7.65 6.59 -7.73
C GLY A 65 -8.47 7.62 -8.47
N GLU A 66 -9.38 8.32 -7.78
CA GLU A 66 -10.15 9.44 -8.34
C GLU A 66 -9.25 10.61 -8.77
N GLY A 67 -8.25 10.96 -7.95
CA GLY A 67 -7.28 12.01 -8.26
C GLY A 67 -6.41 11.64 -9.46
N LEU A 68 -5.88 10.41 -9.47
CA LEU A 68 -5.06 9.88 -10.56
C LEU A 68 -5.84 9.78 -11.88
N ALA A 69 -7.12 9.40 -11.82
CA ALA A 69 -7.93 9.34 -13.03
C ALA A 69 -8.04 10.70 -13.72
N ARG A 70 -8.12 11.79 -12.94
CA ARG A 70 -8.12 13.16 -13.50
C ARG A 70 -6.77 13.55 -14.11
N SER A 71 -5.65 13.20 -13.45
CA SER A 71 -4.31 13.61 -13.91
C SER A 71 -3.77 12.74 -15.05
N LEU A 72 -4.13 11.46 -15.07
CA LEU A 72 -3.68 10.50 -16.09
C LEU A 72 -4.64 10.38 -17.29
N GLY A 73 -5.88 10.88 -17.17
CA GLY A 73 -6.89 10.76 -18.22
C GLY A 73 -7.45 9.34 -18.40
N GLN A 74 -7.17 8.43 -17.45
CA GLN A 74 -7.60 7.03 -17.50
C GLN A 74 -8.14 6.57 -16.14
N THR A 75 -9.16 5.73 -16.16
CA THR A 75 -9.78 5.21 -14.94
C THR A 75 -8.79 4.33 -14.13
N ILE A 76 -8.76 4.54 -12.83
CA ILE A 76 -8.10 3.62 -11.89
C ILE A 76 -9.16 2.68 -11.33
N VAL A 77 -9.06 1.39 -11.69
CA VAL A 77 -9.98 0.34 -11.25
C VAL A 77 -9.42 -0.32 -9.99
N ILE A 78 -10.12 -0.20 -8.86
CA ILE A 78 -9.75 -0.88 -7.62
C ILE A 78 -10.28 -2.31 -7.65
N ASP A 79 -9.37 -3.28 -7.67
CA ASP A 79 -9.64 -4.73 -7.71
C ASP A 79 -9.37 -5.34 -6.32
N ASN A 80 -10.40 -5.42 -5.48
CA ASN A 80 -10.30 -5.96 -4.12
C ASN A 80 -10.19 -7.49 -4.17
N LYS A 81 -9.08 -8.03 -3.66
CA LYS A 81 -8.79 -9.48 -3.55
C LYS A 81 -8.40 -9.83 -2.12
N PRO A 82 -9.37 -9.79 -1.18
CA PRO A 82 -9.10 -10.06 0.23
C PRO A 82 -8.84 -11.55 0.50
N GLY A 83 -8.18 -11.82 1.62
CA GLY A 83 -8.00 -13.18 2.15
C GLY A 83 -6.54 -13.59 2.32
N GLY A 84 -6.34 -14.71 3.07
CA GLY A 84 -5.03 -15.27 3.35
C GLY A 84 -4.05 -14.29 3.99
N GLN A 85 -4.49 -13.39 4.85
CA GLN A 85 -3.65 -12.32 5.42
C GLN A 85 -2.93 -11.51 4.31
N ASN A 86 -3.68 -11.07 3.31
CA ASN A 86 -3.21 -10.33 2.13
C ASN A 86 -2.45 -11.17 1.06
N VAL A 87 -2.27 -12.46 1.25
CA VAL A 87 -1.55 -13.33 0.31
C VAL A 87 -2.24 -13.38 -1.05
N ILE A 88 -3.59 -13.48 -1.09
CA ILE A 88 -4.35 -13.63 -2.34
C ILE A 88 -4.14 -12.42 -3.26
N GLY A 89 -4.28 -11.20 -2.74
CA GLY A 89 -4.09 -10.00 -3.54
C GLY A 89 -2.63 -9.77 -3.94
N ALA A 90 -1.69 -10.03 -3.02
CA ALA A 90 -0.26 -9.93 -3.31
C ALA A 90 0.18 -10.88 -4.42
N GLN A 91 -0.27 -12.16 -4.36
CA GLN A 91 -0.01 -13.16 -5.38
C GLN A 91 -0.60 -12.73 -6.74
N ALA A 92 -1.86 -12.27 -6.74
CA ALA A 92 -2.52 -11.82 -7.97
C ALA A 92 -1.77 -10.65 -8.63
N ALA A 93 -1.26 -9.72 -7.83
CA ALA A 93 -0.46 -8.61 -8.34
C ALA A 93 0.92 -9.07 -8.83
N ALA A 94 1.62 -9.91 -8.07
CA ALA A 94 2.94 -10.42 -8.43
C ALA A 94 2.96 -11.18 -9.77
N HIS A 95 1.88 -11.91 -10.06
CA HIS A 95 1.75 -12.69 -11.30
C HIS A 95 1.09 -11.90 -12.45
N SER A 96 0.82 -10.60 -12.27
CA SER A 96 0.29 -9.76 -13.35
C SER A 96 1.38 -9.40 -14.36
N ALA A 97 0.96 -9.11 -15.59
CA ALA A 97 1.88 -8.66 -16.64
C ALA A 97 2.57 -7.35 -16.20
N PRO A 98 3.90 -7.22 -16.41
CA PRO A 98 4.65 -6.02 -16.06
C PRO A 98 4.53 -4.92 -17.13
N ASP A 99 3.33 -4.74 -17.70
CA ASP A 99 3.05 -3.82 -18.81
C ASP A 99 2.72 -2.38 -18.33
N GLY A 100 2.71 -2.15 -17.01
CA GLY A 100 2.40 -0.85 -16.43
C GLY A 100 0.91 -0.59 -16.24
N TYR A 101 0.03 -1.56 -16.44
CA TYR A 101 -1.42 -1.42 -16.24
C TYR A 101 -1.94 -2.15 -15.03
N THR A 102 -1.06 -2.81 -14.27
CA THR A 102 -1.41 -3.37 -12.95
C THR A 102 -0.42 -2.87 -11.91
N PHE A 103 -0.95 -2.31 -10.83
CA PHE A 103 -0.20 -1.93 -9.64
C PHE A 103 -0.79 -2.61 -8.42
N TYR A 104 -0.01 -2.76 -7.38
CA TYR A 104 -0.45 -3.26 -6.09
C TYR A 104 -0.45 -2.14 -5.06
N PHE A 105 -1.63 -1.80 -4.55
CA PHE A 105 -1.75 -0.95 -3.37
C PHE A 105 -1.51 -1.82 -2.15
N ALA A 106 -0.27 -1.85 -1.72
CA ALA A 106 0.23 -2.78 -0.73
C ALA A 106 0.15 -2.21 0.68
N THR A 107 0.02 -3.12 1.63
CA THR A 107 0.13 -2.83 3.06
C THR A 107 1.35 -3.52 3.64
N THR A 108 1.71 -3.16 4.87
CA THR A 108 2.79 -3.76 5.65
C THR A 108 2.73 -5.28 5.69
N ALA A 109 1.52 -5.85 5.80
CA ALA A 109 1.35 -7.29 5.89
C ALA A 109 1.96 -8.01 4.68
N ALA A 110 1.60 -7.59 3.47
CA ALA A 110 2.02 -8.27 2.25
C ALA A 110 3.52 -8.14 1.95
N LEU A 111 4.11 -6.95 2.22
CA LEU A 111 5.49 -6.65 1.80
C LEU A 111 6.53 -6.75 2.93
N ALA A 112 6.10 -6.83 4.20
CA ALA A 112 7.00 -6.92 5.32
C ALA A 112 6.70 -8.12 6.24
N THR A 113 5.51 -8.23 6.85
CA THR A 113 5.30 -9.21 7.92
C THR A 113 5.09 -10.63 7.43
N ASN A 114 4.46 -10.85 6.28
CA ASN A 114 4.15 -12.20 5.79
C ASN A 114 5.37 -13.10 5.61
N GLY A 115 6.54 -12.51 5.26
CA GLY A 115 7.79 -13.26 5.17
C GLY A 115 8.25 -13.91 6.48
N PHE A 116 7.72 -13.47 7.63
CA PHE A 116 7.99 -14.02 8.95
C PHE A 116 6.83 -14.86 9.51
N LEU A 117 5.68 -14.81 8.84
CA LEU A 117 4.46 -15.50 9.27
C LEU A 117 4.26 -16.83 8.58
N PHE A 118 4.71 -16.98 7.35
CA PHE A 118 4.48 -18.14 6.51
C PHE A 118 5.79 -18.84 6.14
N LYS A 119 5.83 -20.16 6.26
CA LYS A 119 6.97 -20.99 5.77
C LYS A 119 7.12 -20.91 4.25
N THR A 120 5.99 -20.80 3.56
CA THR A 120 5.92 -20.69 2.10
C THR A 120 4.93 -19.60 1.70
N LEU A 121 5.36 -18.73 0.81
CA LEU A 121 4.51 -17.72 0.18
C LEU A 121 4.48 -17.95 -1.33
N PRO A 122 3.32 -17.77 -2.00
CA PRO A 122 3.22 -17.89 -3.45
C PRO A 122 3.77 -16.65 -4.19
N TYR A 123 4.44 -15.76 -3.50
CA TYR A 123 5.13 -14.59 -4.04
C TYR A 123 6.35 -14.25 -3.16
N ASP A 124 7.28 -13.50 -3.75
CA ASP A 124 8.43 -12.93 -3.06
C ASP A 124 8.33 -11.41 -3.06
N ALA A 125 8.16 -10.82 -1.87
CA ALA A 125 7.96 -9.38 -1.71
C ALA A 125 9.15 -8.52 -2.19
N GLN A 126 10.35 -9.10 -2.33
CA GLN A 126 11.56 -8.38 -2.77
C GLN A 126 11.86 -8.59 -4.25
N ARG A 127 11.56 -9.79 -4.76
CA ARG A 127 11.86 -10.16 -6.14
C ARG A 127 10.75 -9.79 -7.11
N ASP A 128 9.50 -9.97 -6.69
CA ASP A 128 8.36 -9.92 -7.60
C ASP A 128 7.77 -8.50 -7.75
N PHE A 129 8.26 -7.55 -6.93
CA PHE A 129 7.78 -6.16 -6.96
C PHE A 129 8.89 -5.14 -7.04
N VAL A 130 8.61 -4.06 -7.77
CA VAL A 130 9.42 -2.84 -7.79
C VAL A 130 8.65 -1.71 -7.08
N PRO A 131 9.34 -0.88 -6.26
CA PRO A 131 8.70 0.22 -5.55
C PRO A 131 8.25 1.32 -6.53
N VAL A 132 7.10 1.93 -6.25
CA VAL A 132 6.57 3.05 -7.01
C VAL A 132 6.41 4.28 -6.12
N ALA A 133 5.57 4.24 -5.09
CA ALA A 133 5.33 5.37 -4.21
C ALA A 133 5.00 4.90 -2.78
N PHE A 134 5.41 5.68 -1.81
CA PHE A 134 4.98 5.55 -0.42
C PHE A 134 3.85 6.55 -0.15
N ILE A 135 2.74 6.08 0.39
CA ILE A 135 1.58 6.92 0.66
C ILE A 135 1.70 7.54 2.06
N GLY A 136 2.07 6.73 3.04
CA GLY A 136 2.18 7.19 4.40
C GLY A 136 1.99 6.07 5.43
N LYS A 137 2.10 6.45 6.69
CA LYS A 137 1.91 5.54 7.83
C LYS A 137 0.42 5.39 8.15
N SER A 138 0.03 4.18 8.54
CA SER A 138 -1.28 3.85 9.08
C SER A 138 -1.12 3.42 10.53
N PRO A 139 -1.19 4.36 11.48
CA PRO A 139 -0.99 4.06 12.88
C PRO A 139 -2.05 3.10 13.41
N PHE A 140 -1.62 2.23 14.30
CA PHE A 140 -2.50 1.47 15.17
C PHE A 140 -2.67 2.20 16.51
N ALA A 141 -3.62 1.75 17.29
CA ALA A 141 -3.86 2.29 18.63
C ALA A 141 -4.34 1.19 19.58
N VAL A 142 -4.12 1.41 20.86
CA VAL A 142 -4.83 0.72 21.93
C VAL A 142 -6.06 1.56 22.26
N LEU A 143 -7.23 0.97 22.10
CA LEU A 143 -8.52 1.64 22.33
C LEU A 143 -9.35 0.88 23.34
N VAL A 144 -10.25 1.62 24.00
CA VAL A 144 -11.26 1.08 24.89
C VAL A 144 -12.62 1.70 24.56
N ARG A 145 -13.71 1.11 25.07
CA ARG A 145 -15.03 1.77 25.06
C ARG A 145 -14.93 3.10 25.80
N ASN A 146 -15.63 4.11 25.36
CA ASN A 146 -15.47 5.47 25.89
C ASN A 146 -15.78 5.60 27.39
N ASP A 147 -16.72 4.83 27.91
CA ASP A 147 -17.10 4.75 29.31
C ASP A 147 -16.30 3.71 30.13
N SER A 148 -15.29 3.11 29.54
CA SER A 148 -14.42 2.13 30.22
C SER A 148 -13.74 2.76 31.45
N PRO A 149 -13.62 2.03 32.56
CA PRO A 149 -12.87 2.45 33.74
C PRO A 149 -11.34 2.46 33.50
N ILE A 150 -10.87 1.96 32.36
CA ILE A 150 -9.44 1.95 32.00
C ILE A 150 -9.09 3.33 31.43
N ALA A 151 -8.56 4.22 32.26
CA ALA A 151 -8.37 5.63 31.91
C ALA A 151 -7.13 5.91 31.04
N SER A 152 -6.10 5.06 31.08
CA SER A 152 -4.83 5.24 30.36
C SER A 152 -4.16 3.91 30.03
N LEU A 153 -3.14 3.94 29.16
CA LEU A 153 -2.29 2.78 28.89
C LEU A 153 -1.61 2.26 30.16
N GLN A 154 -1.11 3.15 31.00
CA GLN A 154 -0.48 2.79 32.28
C GLN A 154 -1.48 2.07 33.20
N ASN A 155 -2.74 2.53 33.23
CA ASN A 155 -3.80 1.87 34.00
C ASN A 155 -4.13 0.47 33.45
N LEU A 156 -4.18 0.32 32.12
CA LEU A 156 -4.35 -0.98 31.44
C LEU A 156 -3.23 -1.95 31.84
N ILE A 157 -1.96 -1.50 31.72
CA ILE A 157 -0.79 -2.30 32.07
C ILE A 157 -0.81 -2.69 33.56
N ALA A 158 -1.07 -1.73 34.45
CA ALA A 158 -1.11 -1.98 35.88
C ALA A 158 -2.18 -3.02 36.27
N ARG A 159 -3.38 -2.92 35.71
CA ARG A 159 -4.48 -3.90 35.94
C ARG A 159 -4.09 -5.28 35.42
N SER A 160 -3.50 -5.37 34.22
CA SER A 160 -3.06 -6.63 33.63
C SER A 160 -1.97 -7.32 34.45
N LYS A 161 -1.11 -6.55 35.13
CA LYS A 161 -0.09 -7.09 36.05
C LYS A 161 -0.67 -7.52 37.40
N ALA A 162 -1.63 -6.76 37.93
CA ALA A 162 -2.23 -7.02 39.24
C ALA A 162 -3.01 -8.33 39.27
N VAL A 163 -3.75 -8.64 38.17
CA VAL A 163 -4.54 -9.87 38.05
C VAL A 163 -4.33 -10.45 36.63
N PRO A 164 -3.31 -11.30 36.48
CA PRO A 164 -2.98 -11.90 35.20
C PRO A 164 -4.14 -12.61 34.52
N GLY A 165 -4.29 -12.41 33.21
CA GLY A 165 -5.28 -13.08 32.37
C GLY A 165 -6.72 -12.59 32.48
N THR A 166 -7.04 -11.66 33.41
CA THR A 166 -8.40 -11.15 33.59
C THR A 166 -8.76 -10.01 32.63
N LEU A 167 -7.77 -9.17 32.24
CA LEU A 167 -7.98 -8.10 31.28
C LEU A 167 -7.84 -8.65 29.86
N SER A 168 -8.83 -8.40 29.01
CA SER A 168 -8.88 -8.86 27.63
C SER A 168 -8.51 -7.76 26.64
N ILE A 169 -7.62 -8.10 25.68
CA ILE A 169 -7.28 -7.26 24.53
C ILE A 169 -7.70 -7.96 23.25
N ALA A 170 -8.74 -7.46 22.61
CA ALA A 170 -9.23 -7.93 21.32
C ALA A 170 -8.25 -7.56 20.20
N ASN A 171 -8.08 -8.45 19.23
CA ASN A 171 -7.26 -8.25 18.05
C ASN A 171 -7.76 -9.17 16.91
N GLU A 172 -7.29 -8.95 15.69
CA GLU A 172 -7.69 -9.72 14.51
C GLU A 172 -6.94 -11.05 14.32
N GLY A 173 -6.39 -11.60 15.41
CA GLY A 173 -5.67 -12.88 15.44
C GLY A 173 -4.19 -12.74 15.79
N PRO A 174 -3.57 -13.81 16.31
CA PRO A 174 -2.23 -13.75 16.91
C PRO A 174 -1.10 -13.44 15.91
N ARG A 175 -1.38 -13.61 14.62
CA ARG A 175 -0.45 -13.35 13.51
C ARG A 175 -0.84 -12.12 12.68
N SER A 176 -1.95 -11.51 13.01
CA SER A 176 -2.35 -10.24 12.41
C SER A 176 -1.44 -9.11 12.91
N PHE A 177 -1.49 -8.00 12.21
CA PHE A 177 -0.72 -6.81 12.60
C PHE A 177 -1.11 -6.33 14.01
N GLY A 178 -2.40 -6.24 14.31
CA GLY A 178 -2.91 -5.89 15.63
C GLY A 178 -2.54 -6.91 16.70
N GLY A 179 -2.56 -8.21 16.36
CA GLY A 179 -2.14 -9.28 17.28
C GLY A 179 -0.66 -9.23 17.63
N ILE A 180 0.21 -8.95 16.65
CA ILE A 180 1.66 -8.76 16.87
C ILE A 180 1.89 -7.56 17.78
N ILE A 181 1.22 -6.43 17.54
CA ILE A 181 1.31 -5.25 18.41
C ILE A 181 0.83 -5.58 19.83
N ALA A 182 -0.29 -6.25 20.00
CA ALA A 182 -0.79 -6.64 21.32
C ALA A 182 0.19 -7.54 22.08
N ARG A 183 0.84 -8.48 21.40
CA ARG A 183 1.90 -9.34 21.95
C ARG A 183 3.14 -8.52 22.36
N LEU A 184 3.57 -7.57 21.52
CA LEU A 184 4.68 -6.67 21.83
C LEU A 184 4.37 -5.77 23.04
N VAL A 185 3.13 -5.27 23.16
CA VAL A 185 2.71 -4.50 24.34
C VAL A 185 2.79 -5.37 25.59
N ASN A 186 2.29 -6.61 25.55
CA ASN A 186 2.40 -7.53 26.69
C ASN A 186 3.88 -7.82 27.04
N ALA A 187 4.70 -8.15 26.04
CA ALA A 187 6.12 -8.49 26.27
C ALA A 187 6.91 -7.30 26.86
N ARG A 188 6.86 -6.12 26.19
CA ARG A 188 7.62 -4.94 26.61
C ARG A 188 7.13 -4.32 27.92
N ALA A 189 5.84 -4.42 28.17
CA ALA A 189 5.25 -3.97 29.45
C ALA A 189 5.41 -5.00 30.56
N SER A 190 5.88 -6.23 30.32
CA SER A 190 5.75 -7.37 31.22
C SER A 190 4.32 -7.51 31.78
N ALA A 191 3.34 -7.31 30.90
CA ALA A 191 1.92 -7.42 31.18
C ALA A 191 1.41 -8.82 30.81
N GLN A 192 0.27 -9.23 31.36
CA GLN A 192 -0.32 -10.55 31.13
C GLN A 192 -1.81 -10.41 30.78
N ALA A 193 -2.13 -9.52 29.85
CA ALA A 193 -3.47 -9.43 29.30
C ALA A 193 -3.81 -10.66 28.46
N ASN A 194 -5.05 -11.11 28.55
CA ASN A 194 -5.58 -12.16 27.69
C ASN A 194 -5.80 -11.62 26.27
N LEU A 195 -5.08 -12.14 25.28
CA LEU A 195 -5.20 -11.69 23.88
C LEU A 195 -6.27 -12.50 23.17
N VAL A 196 -7.41 -11.88 22.88
CA VAL A 196 -8.58 -12.53 22.28
C VAL A 196 -8.57 -12.30 20.77
N ALA A 197 -8.50 -13.40 20.02
CA ALA A 197 -8.48 -13.40 18.57
C ALA A 197 -9.88 -13.35 17.95
N TYR A 198 -10.10 -12.44 17.01
CA TYR A 198 -11.33 -12.31 16.23
C TYR A 198 -11.03 -12.52 14.74
N SER A 199 -12.07 -12.79 13.95
CA SER A 199 -11.95 -13.01 12.51
C SER A 199 -11.62 -11.73 11.71
N SER A 200 -11.87 -10.56 12.29
CA SER A 200 -11.56 -9.26 11.70
C SER A 200 -11.50 -8.15 12.76
N VAL A 201 -10.85 -7.04 12.43
CA VAL A 201 -10.80 -5.85 13.28
C VAL A 201 -12.21 -5.31 13.57
N GLY A 202 -13.11 -5.35 12.59
CA GLY A 202 -14.49 -4.88 12.77
C GLY A 202 -15.25 -5.68 13.84
N VAL A 203 -15.12 -7.00 13.86
CA VAL A 203 -15.73 -7.87 14.88
C VAL A 203 -15.09 -7.61 16.25
N ALA A 204 -13.77 -7.49 16.35
CA ALA A 204 -13.06 -7.17 17.58
C ALA A 204 -13.54 -5.82 18.18
N VAL A 205 -13.70 -4.81 17.33
CA VAL A 205 -14.19 -3.48 17.73
C VAL A 205 -15.64 -3.54 18.23
N GLN A 206 -16.52 -4.29 17.57
CA GLN A 206 -17.91 -4.44 18.02
C GLN A 206 -18.00 -5.11 19.39
N ASP A 207 -17.15 -6.09 19.65
CA ASP A 207 -17.11 -6.80 20.94
C ASP A 207 -16.64 -5.88 22.09
N VAL A 208 -15.67 -4.99 21.82
CA VAL A 208 -15.27 -3.95 22.79
C VAL A 208 -16.41 -2.94 23.02
N LEU A 209 -17.10 -2.52 21.95
CA LEU A 209 -18.27 -1.64 22.09
C LEU A 209 -19.41 -2.31 22.86
N GLY A 210 -19.58 -3.63 22.75
CA GLY A 210 -20.52 -4.44 23.53
C GLY A 210 -20.10 -4.69 24.98
N GLY A 211 -18.84 -4.41 25.35
CA GLY A 211 -18.28 -4.66 26.67
C GLY A 211 -17.90 -6.11 26.93
N HIS A 212 -17.77 -6.92 25.88
CA HIS A 212 -17.31 -8.32 25.93
C HIS A 212 -15.78 -8.46 25.94
N ALA A 213 -15.07 -7.42 25.50
CA ALA A 213 -13.65 -7.27 25.67
C ALA A 213 -13.31 -5.89 26.25
N ASP A 214 -12.22 -5.79 27.03
CA ASP A 214 -11.85 -4.57 27.74
C ASP A 214 -11.19 -3.53 26.84
N ALA A 215 -10.35 -3.96 25.92
CA ALA A 215 -9.61 -3.12 25.00
C ALA A 215 -9.47 -3.78 23.60
N VAL A 216 -9.11 -2.99 22.60
CA VAL A 216 -8.74 -3.49 21.27
C VAL A 216 -7.45 -2.85 20.79
N VAL A 217 -6.63 -3.63 20.10
CA VAL A 217 -5.56 -3.10 19.24
C VAL A 217 -6.07 -3.10 17.81
N ALA A 218 -6.21 -1.92 17.22
CA ALA A 218 -6.78 -1.74 15.90
C ALA A 218 -6.14 -0.55 15.16
N ASP A 219 -6.21 -0.57 13.82
CA ASP A 219 -5.75 0.54 13.01
C ASP A 219 -6.69 1.77 13.12
N LEU A 220 -6.12 2.97 13.01
CA LEU A 220 -6.89 4.20 13.06
C LEU A 220 -7.79 4.38 11.84
N ALA A 221 -7.43 3.83 10.67
CA ALA A 221 -8.26 3.92 9.49
C ALA A 221 -9.62 3.21 9.67
N SER A 222 -9.68 2.17 10.52
CA SER A 222 -10.92 1.47 10.86
C SER A 222 -11.67 2.08 12.05
N THR A 223 -11.00 2.82 12.93
CA THR A 223 -11.56 3.23 14.24
C THR A 223 -11.71 4.73 14.43
N ALA A 224 -11.04 5.57 13.64
CA ALA A 224 -11.05 7.02 13.80
C ALA A 224 -12.46 7.63 13.86
N GLN A 225 -13.39 7.13 13.05
CA GLN A 225 -14.76 7.62 13.07
C GLN A 225 -15.47 7.31 14.40
N LEU A 226 -15.28 6.12 14.96
CA LEU A 226 -15.86 5.74 16.26
C LEU A 226 -15.27 6.55 17.41
N VAL A 227 -13.99 6.92 17.32
CA VAL A 227 -13.34 7.83 18.27
C VAL A 227 -13.95 9.22 18.18
N ARG A 228 -14.14 9.79 16.98
CA ARG A 228 -14.78 11.11 16.79
C ARG A 228 -16.23 11.14 17.23
N GLN A 229 -16.93 10.01 17.13
CA GLN A 229 -18.31 9.84 17.63
C GLN A 229 -18.38 9.66 19.15
N GLY A 230 -17.24 9.62 19.86
CA GLY A 230 -17.20 9.40 21.30
C GLY A 230 -17.62 7.99 21.73
N ARG A 231 -17.57 7.00 20.82
CA ARG A 231 -17.88 5.60 21.14
C ARG A 231 -16.67 4.84 21.64
N LEU A 232 -15.50 5.14 21.08
CA LEU A 232 -14.20 4.62 21.52
C LEU A 232 -13.32 5.75 22.04
N ARG A 233 -12.39 5.41 22.93
CA ARG A 233 -11.35 6.29 23.44
C ARG A 233 -9.97 5.69 23.16
N LEU A 234 -9.06 6.51 22.64
CA LEU A 234 -7.66 6.18 22.42
C LEU A 234 -6.91 6.22 23.75
N LEU A 235 -6.22 5.15 24.09
CA LEU A 235 -5.29 5.13 25.22
C LEU A 235 -3.86 5.47 24.79
N ALA A 236 -3.42 4.98 23.62
CA ALA A 236 -2.13 5.30 23.05
C ALA A 236 -2.10 4.96 21.56
N VAL A 237 -1.24 5.64 20.79
CA VAL A 237 -0.95 5.36 19.37
C VAL A 237 0.41 4.67 19.23
N THR A 238 0.58 3.85 18.19
CA THR A 238 1.78 3.01 17.98
C THR A 238 2.95 3.73 17.33
N THR A 239 2.77 4.99 16.97
CA THR A 239 3.83 5.85 16.42
C THR A 239 4.89 6.20 17.47
N ALA A 240 6.11 6.51 17.03
CA ALA A 240 7.18 6.97 17.93
C ALA A 240 6.84 8.29 18.66
N LYS A 241 5.98 9.12 18.07
CA LYS A 241 5.52 10.40 18.60
C LYS A 241 4.00 10.49 18.51
N ARG A 242 3.41 11.40 19.27
CA ARG A 242 1.98 11.73 19.16
C ARG A 242 1.64 12.17 17.75
N ILE A 243 0.43 11.88 17.31
CA ILE A 243 -0.02 12.22 15.96
C ILE A 243 -0.81 13.54 15.95
N PRO A 244 -0.69 14.36 14.89
CA PRO A 244 -1.34 15.67 14.83
C PRO A 244 -2.87 15.63 14.98
N ALA A 245 -3.51 14.57 14.47
CA ALA A 245 -4.98 14.41 14.55
C ALA A 245 -5.50 14.24 16.00
N TRP A 246 -4.68 13.73 16.93
CA TRP A 246 -4.99 13.53 18.34
C TRP A 246 -3.78 13.87 19.22
N PRO A 247 -3.40 15.17 19.32
CA PRO A 247 -2.18 15.59 20.03
C PRO A 247 -2.22 15.30 21.54
N GLN A 248 -3.40 15.13 22.10
CA GLN A 248 -3.60 14.75 23.51
C GLN A 248 -3.35 13.26 23.78
N VAL A 249 -3.39 12.41 22.74
CA VAL A 249 -3.20 10.96 22.91
C VAL A 249 -1.70 10.64 22.95
N PRO A 250 -1.20 9.96 24.00
CA PRO A 250 0.21 9.62 24.10
C PRO A 250 0.62 8.61 23.02
N ALA A 251 1.89 8.65 22.62
CA ALA A 251 2.51 7.57 21.90
C ALA A 251 2.82 6.40 22.85
N LEU A 252 2.73 5.16 22.35
CA LEU A 252 3.19 3.98 23.10
C LEU A 252 4.65 4.13 23.58
N ALA A 253 5.48 4.80 22.77
CA ALA A 253 6.88 5.10 23.10
C ALA A 253 7.07 5.93 24.37
N GLU A 254 6.08 6.71 24.79
CA GLU A 254 6.12 7.46 26.06
C GLU A 254 6.04 6.55 27.30
N THR A 255 5.45 5.35 27.14
CA THR A 255 5.34 4.34 28.21
C THR A 255 6.28 3.15 27.96
N LEU A 256 6.50 2.79 26.71
CA LEU A 256 7.33 1.67 26.26
C LEU A 256 8.42 2.21 25.32
N PRO A 257 9.57 2.64 25.85
CA PRO A 257 10.64 3.28 25.04
C PRO A 257 11.03 2.45 23.82
N GLY A 258 11.21 3.11 22.67
CA GLY A 258 11.56 2.45 21.41
C GLY A 258 10.38 1.79 20.69
N PHE A 259 9.15 1.94 21.15
CA PHE A 259 7.97 1.46 20.42
C PHE A 259 7.69 2.37 19.22
N ASP A 260 7.79 1.82 18.02
CA ASP A 260 7.42 2.49 16.75
C ASP A 260 7.01 1.42 15.73
N MET A 261 5.78 0.93 15.86
CA MET A 261 5.26 -0.17 15.06
C MET A 261 3.98 0.26 14.35
N ASN A 262 4.13 0.70 13.10
CA ASN A 262 3.03 1.25 12.33
C ASN A 262 2.72 0.38 11.12
N GLY A 263 1.44 0.31 10.75
CA GLY A 263 1.07 -0.01 9.41
C GLY A 263 1.48 1.09 8.44
N TRP A 264 1.50 0.78 7.16
CA TRP A 264 1.75 1.75 6.10
C TRP A 264 1.15 1.28 4.79
N PHE A 265 1.01 2.21 3.86
CA PHE A 265 0.55 1.96 2.51
C PHE A 265 1.62 2.40 1.52
N ALA A 266 1.83 1.55 0.53
CA ALA A 266 2.72 1.82 -0.59
C ALA A 266 2.10 1.31 -1.90
N VAL A 267 2.45 1.94 -3.00
CA VAL A 267 2.16 1.42 -4.33
C VAL A 267 3.42 0.78 -4.88
N VAL A 268 3.30 -0.46 -5.34
CA VAL A 268 4.37 -1.20 -6.02
C VAL A 268 3.84 -1.75 -7.35
N ALA A 269 4.74 -2.11 -8.25
CA ALA A 269 4.40 -2.72 -9.52
C ALA A 269 5.08 -4.08 -9.68
N PRO A 270 4.57 -4.99 -10.53
CA PRO A 270 5.28 -6.22 -10.90
C PRO A 270 6.70 -5.92 -11.42
N THR A 271 7.66 -6.75 -11.05
CA THR A 271 9.05 -6.64 -11.54
C THR A 271 9.09 -6.73 -13.06
N GLY A 272 9.82 -5.83 -13.70
CA GLY A 272 9.87 -5.70 -15.17
C GLY A 272 8.95 -4.58 -15.71
N THR A 273 8.15 -3.94 -14.89
CA THR A 273 7.38 -2.75 -15.30
C THR A 273 8.32 -1.64 -15.80
N PRO A 274 8.05 -1.01 -16.98
CA PRO A 274 8.92 -0.01 -17.56
C PRO A 274 9.20 1.16 -16.61
N GLN A 275 10.46 1.58 -16.51
CA GLN A 275 10.89 2.63 -15.60
C GLN A 275 10.18 3.97 -15.84
N ALA A 276 9.86 4.30 -17.11
CA ALA A 276 9.11 5.51 -17.44
C ALA A 276 7.69 5.51 -16.84
N VAL A 277 7.05 4.34 -16.79
CA VAL A 277 5.73 4.14 -16.18
C VAL A 277 5.82 4.32 -14.66
N ILE A 278 6.83 3.71 -14.03
CA ILE A 278 7.09 3.84 -12.59
C ILE A 278 7.29 5.32 -12.22
N ALA A 279 8.18 6.02 -12.95
CA ALA A 279 8.48 7.43 -12.71
C ALA A 279 7.24 8.33 -12.89
N ARG A 280 6.42 8.06 -13.92
CA ARG A 280 5.18 8.83 -14.14
C ARG A 280 4.17 8.57 -13.03
N MET A 281 3.92 7.33 -12.66
CA MET A 281 2.98 6.98 -11.58
C MET A 281 3.45 7.57 -10.23
N HIS A 282 4.74 7.46 -9.92
CA HIS A 282 5.34 8.08 -8.73
C HIS A 282 5.09 9.58 -8.67
N LYS A 283 5.37 10.28 -9.77
CA LYS A 283 5.15 11.73 -9.88
C LYS A 283 3.70 12.11 -9.60
N GLU A 284 2.75 11.44 -10.25
CA GLU A 284 1.33 11.73 -10.11
C GLU A 284 0.81 11.45 -8.69
N ILE A 285 1.23 10.33 -8.08
CA ILE A 285 0.88 10.00 -6.69
C ILE A 285 1.44 11.08 -5.75
N ASN A 286 2.72 11.44 -5.86
CA ASN A 286 3.33 12.43 -4.97
C ASN A 286 2.73 13.83 -5.16
N ALA A 287 2.33 14.20 -6.38
CA ALA A 287 1.61 15.45 -6.62
C ALA A 287 0.25 15.48 -5.89
N LEU A 288 -0.50 14.37 -5.89
CA LEU A 288 -1.75 14.26 -5.14
C LEU A 288 -1.52 14.30 -3.62
N LEU A 289 -0.49 13.62 -3.12
CA LEU A 289 -0.17 13.62 -1.69
C LEU A 289 0.32 14.98 -1.19
N ALA A 290 0.88 15.82 -2.06
CA ALA A 290 1.25 17.19 -1.77
C ALA A 290 0.04 18.16 -1.75
N ASP A 291 -1.09 17.77 -2.34
CA ASP A 291 -2.32 18.53 -2.27
C ASP A 291 -2.90 18.46 -0.84
N LYS A 292 -3.08 19.65 -0.24
CA LYS A 292 -3.55 19.74 1.14
C LYS A 292 -4.94 19.13 1.35
N GLU A 293 -5.86 19.30 0.40
CA GLU A 293 -7.21 18.76 0.51
C GLU A 293 -7.16 17.20 0.51
N VAL A 294 -6.36 16.63 -0.38
CA VAL A 294 -6.16 15.17 -0.44
C VAL A 294 -5.51 14.66 0.85
N ALA A 295 -4.44 15.34 1.33
CA ALA A 295 -3.75 14.95 2.57
C ALA A 295 -4.69 15.04 3.78
N ASP A 296 -5.50 16.09 3.91
CA ASP A 296 -6.47 16.27 4.99
C ASP A 296 -7.58 15.19 4.94
N ARG A 297 -8.03 14.82 3.74
CA ARG A 297 -9.00 13.71 3.57
C ARG A 297 -8.39 12.37 3.98
N ILE A 298 -7.14 12.08 3.61
CA ILE A 298 -6.43 10.86 4.06
C ILE A 298 -6.29 10.86 5.58
N LEU A 299 -5.88 11.99 6.18
CA LEU A 299 -5.76 12.14 7.63
C LEU A 299 -7.11 11.94 8.34
N THR A 300 -8.21 12.35 7.71
CA THR A 300 -9.56 12.12 8.23
C THR A 300 -9.92 10.63 8.23
N ILE A 301 -9.44 9.84 7.28
CA ILE A 301 -9.57 8.38 7.28
C ILE A 301 -8.73 7.77 8.42
N GLY A 302 -7.53 8.34 8.73
CA GLY A 302 -6.66 7.89 9.83
C GLY A 302 -5.17 7.84 9.50
N PRO A 303 -4.75 7.53 8.26
CA PRO A 303 -3.33 7.51 7.90
C PRO A 303 -2.69 8.90 7.92
N ILE A 304 -1.37 8.92 8.11
CA ILE A 304 -0.52 10.11 8.07
C ILE A 304 0.22 10.10 6.74
N VAL A 305 0.00 11.13 5.93
CA VAL A 305 0.67 11.28 4.63
C VAL A 305 2.15 11.61 4.86
N GLU A 306 3.04 10.77 4.33
CA GLU A 306 4.50 10.94 4.41
C GLU A 306 5.14 10.49 3.08
N PRO A 307 4.97 11.22 1.96
CA PRO A 307 5.51 10.80 0.68
C PRO A 307 7.04 10.74 0.70
N LEU A 308 7.60 9.74 0.04
CA LEU A 308 9.05 9.63 -0.19
C LEU A 308 9.41 10.18 -1.55
N ALA A 309 10.58 10.84 -1.65
CA ALA A 309 10.96 11.64 -2.80
C ALA A 309 11.21 10.82 -4.08
N THR A 310 11.58 9.55 -3.96
CA THR A 310 11.93 8.71 -5.11
C THR A 310 11.47 7.26 -4.90
N PRO A 311 11.24 6.48 -5.98
CA PRO A 311 11.01 5.04 -5.87
C PRO A 311 12.14 4.29 -5.13
N ASP A 312 13.39 4.71 -5.29
CA ASP A 312 14.53 4.11 -4.58
C ASP A 312 14.42 4.32 -3.07
N ALA A 313 14.02 5.52 -2.63
CA ALA A 313 13.77 5.80 -1.22
C ALA A 313 12.65 4.91 -0.65
N VAL A 314 11.61 4.62 -1.46
CA VAL A 314 10.57 3.64 -1.08
C VAL A 314 11.19 2.25 -0.94
N GLY A 315 12.08 1.84 -1.85
CA GLY A 315 12.80 0.56 -1.77
C GLY A 315 13.62 0.41 -0.48
N VAL A 316 14.35 1.47 -0.09
CA VAL A 316 15.10 1.51 1.17
C VAL A 316 14.16 1.37 2.36
N PHE A 317 13.09 2.16 2.39
CA PHE A 317 12.05 2.07 3.44
C PHE A 317 11.48 0.65 3.58
N LEU A 318 11.08 0.02 2.46
CA LEU A 318 10.53 -1.34 2.49
C LEU A 318 11.53 -2.37 3.02
N LYS A 319 12.82 -2.22 2.73
CA LYS A 319 13.89 -3.07 3.26
C LYS A 319 14.03 -2.90 4.78
N ASP A 320 14.06 -1.67 5.27
CA ASP A 320 14.22 -1.35 6.68
C ASP A 320 12.99 -1.81 7.48
N GLU A 321 11.80 -1.67 6.93
CA GLU A 321 10.56 -2.16 7.55
C GLU A 321 10.55 -3.69 7.66
N ARG A 322 10.98 -4.42 6.63
CA ARG A 322 11.12 -5.88 6.74
C ARG A 322 12.05 -6.27 7.89
N LYS A 323 13.21 -5.59 8.01
CA LYS A 323 14.13 -5.85 9.12
C LYS A 323 13.47 -5.58 10.47
N ARG A 324 12.84 -4.42 10.64
CA ARG A 324 12.13 -4.01 11.87
C ARG A 324 11.09 -5.03 12.30
N TRP A 325 10.26 -5.50 11.36
CA TRP A 325 9.23 -6.49 11.63
C TRP A 325 9.80 -7.89 11.90
N GLY A 326 10.92 -8.25 11.27
CA GLY A 326 11.66 -9.47 11.58
C GLY A 326 12.22 -9.47 13.01
N ASP A 327 12.81 -8.35 13.42
CA ASP A 327 13.31 -8.18 14.79
C ASP A 327 12.14 -8.28 15.80
N ALA A 328 11.02 -7.64 15.53
CA ALA A 328 9.82 -7.71 16.37
C ALA A 328 9.20 -9.13 16.43
N ALA A 329 9.16 -9.85 15.32
CA ALA A 329 8.70 -11.24 15.27
C ALA A 329 9.59 -12.14 16.15
N THR A 330 10.90 -11.94 16.08
CA THR A 330 11.88 -12.67 16.91
C THR A 330 11.68 -12.36 18.40
N GLU A 331 11.50 -11.08 18.77
CA GLU A 331 11.29 -10.64 20.16
C GLU A 331 10.11 -11.36 20.84
N ILE A 332 9.04 -11.59 20.10
CA ILE A 332 7.83 -12.27 20.63
C ILE A 332 7.80 -13.79 20.34
N GLY A 333 8.90 -14.36 19.84
CA GLY A 333 8.99 -15.80 19.52
C GLY A 333 7.99 -16.23 18.45
N LEU A 334 7.72 -15.39 17.44
CA LEU A 334 6.81 -15.71 16.34
C LEU A 334 7.56 -16.56 15.32
N LEU A 335 7.11 -17.79 15.11
CA LEU A 335 7.69 -18.72 14.14
C LEU A 335 6.81 -18.83 12.90
N PRO A 336 7.38 -18.98 11.69
CA PRO A 336 6.62 -19.25 10.47
C PRO A 336 5.82 -20.56 10.54
N GLU A 337 4.60 -20.56 10.03
CA GLU A 337 3.72 -21.76 9.89
C GLU A 337 3.48 -22.13 8.44
#